data_83fac2996e73282f0f15298e30cbb668
#
_entry.id   83fac2996e73282f0f15298e30cbb668
#
_cell.length_a   1.000
_cell.length_b   1.000
_cell.length_c   1.000
_cell.angle_alpha   90.00
_cell.angle_beta   90.00
_cell.angle_gamma   90.00
#
_symmetry.space_group_name_H-M   'P 1'
#
loop_
_entity.id
_entity.type
_entity.pdbx_description
1 polymer ?
#
loop_
_entity_poly.entity_id
_entity_poly.type
_entity_poly.pdbx_seq_one_letter_code
_entity_poly.pdbx_strand_id
1 'polypeptide(L)'
;MIQNLKNKMSVGYLQSICEKMGYSFFTKGDYNINIIGIRSPQLKANKFDDTMICAYKKLGVWELKEWKITTDAGKYWLKHPMNEKGCALLVPNQYRGVYKIDKHQGRYEALCQRNGEVEVYRDDNKDQILDFNDVTKEWGMFGINIHRSNPNTESNVVEKWSAGCQVFKKVEDYNEFMDICETASYQWGNSFTYTLLKESDLNLV
;
A
#
# COMPACT_ATOMS: atom_id res chain seq x y z
N MET A 1 10.48 17.32 -11.73
CA MET A 1 9.05 17.10 -11.49
C MET A 1 8.81 16.50 -10.08
N ILE A 2 9.54 15.47 -9.65
CA ILE A 2 9.41 14.85 -8.31
C ILE A 2 9.64 15.82 -7.15
N GLN A 3 10.59 16.76 -7.28
CA GLN A 3 10.89 17.77 -6.24
C GLN A 3 9.74 18.77 -6.01
N ASN A 4 8.94 19.07 -7.05
CA ASN A 4 7.77 19.95 -6.93
C ASN A 4 6.55 19.27 -6.30
N LEU A 5 6.42 17.95 -6.40
CA LEU A 5 5.34 17.16 -5.77
C LEU A 5 5.54 17.08 -4.25
N LYS A 6 6.78 16.92 -3.78
CA LYS A 6 7.08 16.88 -2.32
C LYS A 6 6.67 18.17 -1.59
N ASN A 7 6.76 19.34 -2.25
CA ASN A 7 6.34 20.62 -1.66
C ASN A 7 4.82 20.83 -1.67
N LYS A 8 4.04 19.98 -2.35
CA LYS A 8 2.57 20.05 -2.43
C LYS A 8 1.86 19.03 -1.52
N MET A 9 2.55 18.01 -1.05
CA MET A 9 1.93 16.95 -0.28
C MET A 9 1.51 17.47 1.11
N SER A 10 0.25 17.77 1.25
CA SER A 10 -0.39 18.19 2.50
C SER A 10 -1.63 17.34 2.77
N VAL A 11 -2.09 17.32 4.01
CA VAL A 11 -3.32 16.62 4.40
C VAL A 11 -4.52 17.10 3.59
N GLY A 12 -4.66 18.43 3.44
CA GLY A 12 -5.76 19.03 2.65
C GLY A 12 -5.71 18.64 1.18
N TYR A 13 -4.51 18.51 0.61
CA TYR A 13 -4.34 18.04 -0.76
C TYR A 13 -4.76 16.58 -0.94
N LEU A 14 -4.34 15.68 -0.05
CA LEU A 14 -4.72 14.27 -0.06
C LEU A 14 -6.24 14.10 0.16
N GLN A 15 -6.82 14.89 1.08
CA GLN A 15 -8.26 14.90 1.29
C GLN A 15 -9.01 15.28 0.01
N SER A 16 -8.58 16.35 -0.67
CA SER A 16 -9.21 16.82 -1.91
C SER A 16 -9.13 15.78 -3.04
N ILE A 17 -8.01 15.03 -3.15
CA ILE A 17 -7.90 13.91 -4.10
C ILE A 17 -8.89 12.81 -3.76
N CYS A 18 -8.94 12.38 -2.49
CA CYS A 18 -9.88 11.36 -2.04
C CYS A 18 -11.34 11.78 -2.33
N GLU A 19 -11.70 13.02 -2.03
CA GLU A 19 -13.04 13.55 -2.28
C GLU A 19 -13.39 13.53 -3.79
N LYS A 20 -12.48 13.95 -4.66
CA LYS A 20 -12.69 13.91 -6.11
C LYS A 20 -12.84 12.49 -6.67
N MET A 21 -12.18 11.52 -6.05
CA MET A 21 -12.29 10.10 -6.42
C MET A 21 -13.50 9.41 -5.75
N GLY A 22 -14.28 10.11 -4.91
CA GLY A 22 -15.39 9.52 -4.17
C GLY A 22 -14.93 8.62 -3.01
N TYR A 23 -13.69 8.76 -2.56
CA TYR A 23 -13.11 8.01 -1.45
C TYR A 23 -13.33 8.71 -0.12
N SER A 24 -13.46 7.92 0.94
CA SER A 24 -13.52 8.46 2.30
C SER A 24 -12.14 8.92 2.76
N PHE A 25 -12.12 10.08 3.46
CA PHE A 25 -10.95 10.56 4.18
C PHE A 25 -11.36 10.84 5.64
N PHE A 26 -10.70 10.19 6.60
CA PHE A 26 -11.06 10.24 8.00
C PHE A 26 -10.49 11.49 8.67
N THR A 27 -11.36 12.34 9.23
CA THR A 27 -10.97 13.64 9.82
C THR A 27 -11.34 13.78 11.30
N LYS A 28 -12.10 12.81 11.85
CA LYS A 28 -12.64 12.89 13.22
C LYS A 28 -11.77 12.09 14.19
N GLY A 29 -11.41 12.73 15.31
CA GLY A 29 -10.66 12.11 16.40
C GLY A 29 -9.18 11.89 16.10
N ASP A 30 -8.42 11.54 17.14
CA ASP A 30 -7.01 11.20 17.03
C ASP A 30 -6.83 9.76 16.56
N TYR A 31 -5.75 9.49 15.87
CA TYR A 31 -5.39 8.17 15.32
C TYR A 31 -6.48 7.49 14.46
N ASN A 32 -7.44 8.24 13.92
CA ASN A 32 -8.32 7.76 12.86
C ASN A 32 -7.56 7.88 11.52
N ILE A 33 -6.79 6.85 11.21
CA ILE A 33 -5.71 6.93 10.23
C ILE A 33 -6.19 6.75 8.79
N ASN A 34 -5.60 7.53 7.87
CA ASN A 34 -5.72 7.39 6.43
C ASN A 34 -4.44 6.78 5.89
N ILE A 35 -4.49 5.54 5.43
CA ILE A 35 -3.36 4.81 4.86
C ILE A 35 -3.48 4.89 3.34
N ILE A 36 -2.52 5.54 2.68
CA ILE A 36 -2.55 5.82 1.25
C ILE A 36 -1.25 5.35 0.61
N GLY A 37 -1.34 4.39 -0.30
CA GLY A 37 -0.24 4.03 -1.21
C GLY A 37 -0.31 4.87 -2.48
N ILE A 38 0.82 5.29 -3.00
CA ILE A 38 0.95 5.97 -4.28
C ILE A 38 1.87 5.15 -5.16
N ARG A 39 1.29 4.54 -6.21
CA ARG A 39 2.03 3.75 -7.19
C ARG A 39 2.69 4.66 -8.21
N SER A 40 3.99 4.48 -8.40
CA SER A 40 4.81 5.07 -9.45
C SER A 40 4.31 4.62 -10.85
N PRO A 41 4.45 5.44 -11.90
CA PRO A 41 4.10 5.04 -13.27
C PRO A 41 5.12 4.09 -13.92
N GLN A 42 6.14 3.66 -13.18
CA GLN A 42 7.20 2.81 -13.71
C GLN A 42 6.72 1.36 -13.85
N LEU A 43 6.83 0.81 -15.05
CA LEU A 43 6.50 -0.59 -15.31
C LEU A 43 7.65 -1.56 -15.04
N LYS A 44 8.84 -1.03 -14.78
CA LYS A 44 10.01 -1.87 -14.47
C LYS A 44 9.94 -2.35 -13.04
N ALA A 45 9.65 -3.62 -12.87
CA ALA A 45 9.55 -4.28 -11.57
C ALA A 45 10.84 -4.21 -10.73
N ASN A 46 10.74 -4.61 -9.47
CA ASN A 46 11.87 -4.83 -8.56
C ASN A 46 12.43 -3.58 -7.88
N LYS A 47 11.64 -2.51 -7.80
CA LYS A 47 12.04 -1.26 -7.16
C LYS A 47 11.15 -0.93 -5.97
N PHE A 48 11.70 -0.17 -5.02
CA PHE A 48 10.97 0.51 -3.94
C PHE A 48 10.80 1.99 -4.33
N ASP A 49 10.07 2.26 -5.40
CA ASP A 49 9.86 3.59 -5.95
C ASP A 49 8.44 4.15 -5.70
N ASP A 50 7.62 3.37 -5.01
CA ASP A 50 6.31 3.78 -4.53
C ASP A 50 6.40 4.45 -3.15
N THR A 51 5.29 5.07 -2.75
CA THR A 51 5.23 5.80 -1.49
C THR A 51 4.03 5.33 -0.66
N MET A 52 4.25 5.08 0.63
CA MET A 52 3.21 4.96 1.64
C MET A 52 3.07 6.27 2.39
N ILE A 53 1.84 6.74 2.53
CA ILE A 53 1.49 7.90 3.36
C ILE A 53 0.52 7.46 4.45
N CYS A 54 0.75 7.95 5.67
CA CYS A 54 -0.21 7.85 6.76
C CYS A 54 -0.53 9.25 7.28
N ALA A 55 -1.80 9.66 7.15
CA ALA A 55 -2.29 10.95 7.64
C ALA A 55 -3.27 10.71 8.79
N TYR A 56 -3.03 11.34 9.94
CA TYR A 56 -3.83 11.21 11.13
C TYR A 56 -3.71 12.43 12.04
N LYS A 57 -4.58 12.56 13.03
CA LYS A 57 -4.41 13.55 14.09
C LYS A 57 -3.76 12.93 15.31
N LYS A 58 -2.93 13.74 15.99
CA LYS A 58 -2.40 13.46 17.32
C LYS A 58 -2.56 14.71 18.18
N LEU A 59 -3.28 14.59 19.28
CA LEU A 59 -3.66 15.74 20.13
C LEU A 59 -4.35 16.85 19.33
N GLY A 60 -5.23 16.46 18.39
CA GLY A 60 -5.98 17.36 17.52
C GLY A 60 -5.17 17.96 16.34
N VAL A 61 -3.86 17.76 16.28
CA VAL A 61 -2.98 18.29 15.24
C VAL A 61 -2.71 17.22 14.17
N TRP A 62 -2.75 17.63 12.91
CA TRP A 62 -2.46 16.71 11.82
C TRP A 62 -0.97 16.32 11.76
N GLU A 63 -0.74 15.03 11.68
CA GLU A 63 0.53 14.38 11.39
C GLU A 63 0.48 13.75 9.99
N LEU A 64 1.57 13.87 9.23
CA LEU A 64 1.75 13.25 7.93
C LEU A 64 3.08 12.50 7.93
N LYS A 65 3.01 11.20 7.74
CA LYS A 65 4.18 10.33 7.62
C LYS A 65 4.29 9.80 6.20
N GLU A 66 5.51 9.70 5.69
CA GLU A 66 5.80 9.23 4.34
C GLU A 66 6.97 8.25 4.36
N TRP A 67 6.81 7.10 3.71
CA TRP A 67 7.83 6.05 3.64
C TRP A 67 7.95 5.46 2.24
N LYS A 68 9.13 4.93 1.92
CA LYS A 68 9.37 4.20 0.68
C LYS A 68 8.90 2.76 0.77
N ILE A 69 8.09 2.37 -0.23
CA ILE A 69 7.53 1.03 -0.36
C ILE A 69 7.64 0.52 -1.80
N THR A 70 7.23 -0.72 -2.01
CA THR A 70 6.72 -1.19 -3.31
C THR A 70 5.26 -1.57 -3.16
N THR A 71 4.46 -1.31 -4.19
CA THR A 71 3.08 -1.79 -4.35
C THR A 71 2.99 -2.94 -5.35
N ASP A 72 4.13 -3.43 -5.83
CA ASP A 72 4.26 -4.32 -6.96
C ASP A 72 4.97 -5.63 -6.61
N ALA A 73 4.82 -6.61 -7.50
CA ALA A 73 5.57 -7.85 -7.39
C ALA A 73 7.03 -7.67 -7.78
N GLY A 74 7.93 -8.38 -7.09
CA GLY A 74 9.33 -8.47 -7.49
C GLY A 74 9.54 -9.40 -8.68
N LYS A 75 10.66 -9.23 -9.38
CA LYS A 75 11.01 -10.00 -10.60
C LYS A 75 10.95 -11.50 -10.43
N TYR A 76 11.34 -11.98 -9.24
CA TYR A 76 11.29 -13.42 -8.97
C TYR A 76 9.88 -13.97 -9.15
N TRP A 77 8.88 -13.32 -8.56
CA TRP A 77 7.49 -13.80 -8.59
C TRP A 77 6.83 -13.54 -9.94
N LEU A 78 7.14 -12.45 -10.64
CA LEU A 78 6.66 -12.25 -12.01
C LEU A 78 7.11 -13.40 -12.93
N LYS A 79 8.35 -13.87 -12.77
CA LYS A 79 8.87 -15.02 -13.52
C LYS A 79 8.33 -16.37 -13.03
N HIS A 80 8.05 -16.50 -11.72
CA HIS A 80 7.63 -17.73 -11.08
C HIS A 80 6.36 -17.49 -10.25
N PRO A 81 5.23 -17.17 -10.89
CA PRO A 81 4.01 -16.86 -10.17
C PRO A 81 3.51 -18.07 -9.37
N MET A 82 2.96 -17.80 -8.17
CA MET A 82 2.39 -18.84 -7.31
C MET A 82 1.02 -19.36 -7.80
N ASN A 83 0.41 -18.65 -8.75
CA ASN A 83 -0.88 -18.98 -9.32
C ASN A 83 -0.73 -19.07 -10.85
N GLU A 84 -1.43 -20.01 -11.48
CA GLU A 84 -1.42 -20.21 -12.94
C GLU A 84 -1.90 -18.97 -13.71
N LYS A 85 -2.79 -18.17 -13.11
CA LYS A 85 -3.26 -16.90 -13.67
C LYS A 85 -2.24 -15.75 -13.55
N GLY A 86 -1.04 -15.99 -13.02
CA GLY A 86 -0.01 -14.97 -12.84
C GLY A 86 0.01 -14.29 -11.47
N CYS A 87 0.87 -13.28 -11.32
CA CYS A 87 0.99 -12.48 -10.11
C CYS A 87 -0.25 -11.59 -9.90
N ALA A 88 -0.65 -11.43 -8.64
CA ALA A 88 -1.76 -10.56 -8.24
C ALA A 88 -1.22 -9.15 -7.94
N LEU A 89 -1.47 -8.18 -8.80
CA LEU A 89 -1.11 -6.77 -8.61
C LEU A 89 -2.35 -5.99 -8.19
N LEU A 90 -2.33 -5.34 -7.02
CA LEU A 90 -3.48 -4.64 -6.48
C LEU A 90 -3.98 -3.54 -7.42
N VAL A 91 -5.27 -3.51 -7.72
CA VAL A 91 -5.89 -2.45 -8.53
C VAL A 91 -5.98 -1.16 -7.69
N PRO A 92 -5.62 0.03 -8.22
CA PRO A 92 -5.86 1.30 -7.54
C PRO A 92 -7.34 1.49 -7.19
N ASN A 93 -7.62 1.58 -5.89
CA ASN A 93 -8.96 1.72 -5.34
C ASN A 93 -8.89 2.03 -3.84
N GLN A 94 -10.02 2.28 -3.19
CA GLN A 94 -10.13 2.32 -1.74
C GLN A 94 -10.74 1.02 -1.20
N TYR A 95 -9.96 0.30 -0.40
CA TYR A 95 -10.33 -0.97 0.24
C TYR A 95 -10.72 -0.72 1.69
N ARG A 96 -12.02 -0.52 1.93
CA ARG A 96 -12.54 -0.09 3.23
C ARG A 96 -12.67 -1.23 4.23
N GLY A 97 -11.93 -1.11 5.36
CA GLY A 97 -12.01 -2.06 6.45
C GLY A 97 -11.48 -3.45 6.12
N VAL A 98 -10.81 -3.62 4.99
CA VAL A 98 -10.32 -4.92 4.48
C VAL A 98 -9.15 -5.47 5.29
N TYR A 99 -8.34 -4.59 5.86
CA TYR A 99 -7.11 -4.95 6.54
C TYR A 99 -7.30 -4.99 8.05
N LYS A 100 -6.54 -5.88 8.71
CA LYS A 100 -6.42 -5.91 10.17
C LYS A 100 -4.99 -6.29 10.57
N ILE A 101 -4.58 -5.92 11.78
CA ILE A 101 -3.34 -6.42 12.37
C ILE A 101 -3.50 -7.92 12.63
N ASP A 102 -2.64 -8.72 12.00
CA ASP A 102 -2.61 -10.18 12.11
C ASP A 102 -1.21 -10.70 11.73
N LYS A 103 -0.94 -11.97 11.93
CA LYS A 103 0.35 -12.59 11.60
C LYS A 103 0.52 -12.79 10.09
N HIS A 104 1.45 -12.03 9.48
CA HIS A 104 1.89 -12.29 8.11
C HIS A 104 2.64 -13.62 8.04
N GLN A 105 2.10 -14.56 7.27
CA GLN A 105 2.62 -15.95 7.15
C GLN A 105 2.83 -16.64 8.52
N GLY A 106 2.05 -16.27 9.55
CA GLY A 106 2.18 -16.84 10.90
C GLY A 106 3.41 -16.36 11.68
N ARG A 107 4.20 -15.41 11.17
CA ARG A 107 5.53 -15.06 11.72
C ARG A 107 5.55 -13.76 12.53
N TYR A 108 5.07 -12.65 11.97
CA TYR A 108 5.14 -11.33 12.60
C TYR A 108 3.88 -10.53 12.26
N GLU A 109 3.57 -9.54 13.06
CA GLU A 109 2.40 -8.68 12.87
C GLU A 109 2.54 -7.80 11.65
N ALA A 110 1.43 -7.67 10.91
CA ALA A 110 1.33 -6.85 9.71
C ALA A 110 -0.14 -6.45 9.48
N LEU A 111 -0.41 -5.50 8.60
CA LEU A 111 -1.76 -5.29 8.13
C LEU A 111 -2.07 -6.35 7.06
N CYS A 112 -2.86 -7.35 7.46
CA CYS A 112 -3.21 -8.47 6.61
C CYS A 112 -4.60 -8.30 6.01
N GLN A 113 -4.75 -8.66 4.74
CA GLN A 113 -6.04 -8.80 4.09
C GLN A 113 -6.80 -9.96 4.76
N ARG A 114 -7.83 -9.65 5.58
CA ARG A 114 -8.61 -10.66 6.33
C ARG A 114 -10.10 -10.40 6.33
N ASN A 115 -10.52 -9.13 6.22
CA ASN A 115 -11.91 -8.74 6.43
C ASN A 115 -12.70 -8.54 5.14
N GLY A 116 -12.07 -8.68 3.98
CA GLY A 116 -12.75 -8.50 2.70
C GLY A 116 -11.86 -8.76 1.50
N GLU A 117 -12.51 -8.81 0.36
CA GLU A 117 -11.86 -9.01 -0.93
C GLU A 117 -11.20 -7.71 -1.43
N VAL A 118 -10.19 -7.88 -2.28
CA VAL A 118 -9.56 -6.82 -3.07
C VAL A 118 -9.62 -7.17 -4.55
N GLU A 119 -9.52 -6.17 -5.40
CA GLU A 119 -9.40 -6.35 -6.85
C GLU A 119 -7.93 -6.36 -7.26
N VAL A 120 -7.54 -7.30 -8.11
CA VAL A 120 -6.18 -7.40 -8.62
C VAL A 120 -6.17 -7.54 -10.14
N TYR A 121 -5.12 -7.02 -10.78
CA TYR A 121 -4.71 -7.45 -12.11
C TYR A 121 -3.98 -8.77 -12.00
N ARG A 122 -4.00 -9.58 -13.05
CA ARG A 122 -3.17 -10.78 -13.20
C ARG A 122 -2.10 -10.55 -14.26
N ASP A 123 -0.86 -10.63 -13.81
CA ASP A 123 0.34 -10.54 -14.64
C ASP A 123 0.85 -11.97 -14.90
N ASP A 124 0.64 -12.49 -16.09
CA ASP A 124 0.82 -13.90 -16.44
C ASP A 124 1.85 -14.18 -17.55
N ASN A 125 2.39 -13.13 -18.19
CA ASN A 125 3.27 -13.29 -19.36
C ASN A 125 4.74 -13.63 -19.01
N LYS A 126 5.13 -13.51 -17.72
CA LYS A 126 6.46 -13.87 -17.16
C LYS A 126 7.64 -13.06 -17.74
N ASP A 127 7.40 -11.88 -18.30
CA ASP A 127 8.42 -11.04 -18.92
C ASP A 127 9.17 -10.11 -17.96
N GLN A 128 8.76 -10.07 -16.67
CA GLN A 128 9.31 -9.25 -15.60
C GLN A 128 9.02 -7.73 -15.74
N ILE A 129 8.08 -7.37 -16.58
CA ILE A 129 7.50 -6.04 -16.69
C ILE A 129 6.11 -6.09 -16.01
N LEU A 130 5.70 -5.03 -15.35
CA LEU A 130 4.42 -4.99 -14.66
C LEU A 130 3.27 -4.74 -15.65
N ASP A 131 2.30 -5.65 -15.69
CA ASP A 131 1.13 -5.55 -16.53
C ASP A 131 -0.13 -5.20 -15.74
N PHE A 132 -0.73 -4.06 -16.05
CA PHE A 132 -1.97 -3.58 -15.45
C PHE A 132 -3.12 -3.66 -16.46
N ASN A 133 -3.47 -4.90 -16.85
CA ASN A 133 -4.48 -5.15 -17.86
C ASN A 133 -5.88 -5.28 -17.22
N ASP A 134 -6.80 -4.40 -17.59
CA ASP A 134 -8.17 -4.40 -17.05
C ASP A 134 -8.96 -5.69 -17.37
N VAL A 135 -8.63 -6.39 -18.45
CA VAL A 135 -9.28 -7.66 -18.82
C VAL A 135 -8.95 -8.79 -17.85
N THR A 136 -7.81 -8.69 -17.15
CA THR A 136 -7.35 -9.72 -16.20
C THR A 136 -7.83 -9.48 -14.78
N LYS A 137 -8.62 -8.44 -14.51
CA LYS A 137 -9.08 -8.10 -13.15
C LYS A 137 -9.96 -9.19 -12.55
N GLU A 138 -9.71 -9.45 -11.28
CA GLU A 138 -10.56 -10.32 -10.47
C GLU A 138 -10.61 -9.88 -9.01
N TRP A 139 -11.74 -10.16 -8.34
CA TRP A 139 -11.92 -9.93 -6.90
C TRP A 139 -11.64 -11.20 -6.12
N GLY A 140 -11.07 -11.06 -4.90
CA GLY A 140 -10.85 -12.21 -4.03
C GLY A 140 -9.98 -11.94 -2.83
N MET A 141 -9.74 -13.02 -2.08
CA MET A 141 -8.85 -13.07 -0.94
C MET A 141 -7.47 -13.58 -1.39
N PHE A 142 -6.61 -12.66 -1.81
CA PHE A 142 -5.29 -13.00 -2.38
C PHE A 142 -4.16 -12.92 -1.35
N GLY A 143 -4.44 -12.40 -0.15
CA GLY A 143 -3.41 -12.17 0.87
C GLY A 143 -2.49 -11.00 0.51
N ILE A 144 -3.02 -9.99 -0.16
CA ILE A 144 -2.31 -8.72 -0.43
C ILE A 144 -2.16 -7.99 0.90
N ASN A 145 -1.04 -8.20 1.56
CA ASN A 145 -0.74 -7.63 2.87
C ASN A 145 0.14 -6.38 2.78
N ILE A 146 0.17 -5.60 3.84
CA ILE A 146 1.10 -4.47 4.01
C ILE A 146 2.13 -4.89 5.05
N HIS A 147 3.38 -5.12 4.64
CA HIS A 147 4.40 -5.73 5.48
C HIS A 147 5.81 -5.19 5.20
N ARG A 148 6.81 -5.63 5.95
CA ARG A 148 8.22 -5.26 5.75
C ARG A 148 8.95 -6.19 4.79
N SER A 149 10.05 -5.71 4.25
CA SER A 149 11.07 -6.52 3.59
C SER A 149 12.04 -7.14 4.63
N ASN A 150 13.34 -6.98 4.45
CA ASN A 150 14.36 -7.51 5.33
C ASN A 150 14.25 -6.96 6.77
N PRO A 151 14.25 -7.81 7.81
CA PRO A 151 14.15 -7.36 9.21
C PRO A 151 15.43 -6.71 9.77
N ASN A 152 16.56 -6.84 9.08
CA ASN A 152 17.87 -6.45 9.63
C ASN A 152 18.55 -5.32 8.85
N THR A 153 18.18 -5.13 7.58
CA THR A 153 18.81 -4.13 6.69
C THR A 153 17.82 -3.55 5.72
N GLU A 154 18.08 -2.36 5.23
CA GLU A 154 17.32 -1.77 4.12
C GLU A 154 17.44 -2.63 2.86
N SER A 155 16.32 -2.88 2.18
CA SER A 155 16.29 -3.65 0.94
C SER A 155 16.45 -2.72 -0.27
N ASN A 156 17.38 -3.06 -1.16
CA ASN A 156 17.60 -2.28 -2.39
C ASN A 156 16.73 -2.75 -3.56
N VAL A 157 16.30 -4.00 -3.53
CA VAL A 157 15.50 -4.65 -4.57
C VAL A 157 14.38 -5.48 -3.97
N VAL A 158 13.27 -5.61 -4.67
CA VAL A 158 12.06 -6.28 -4.16
C VAL A 158 12.20 -7.81 -4.19
N GLU A 159 12.62 -8.39 -5.30
CA GLU A 159 12.80 -9.84 -5.51
C GLU A 159 11.68 -10.70 -4.89
N LYS A 160 11.99 -11.47 -3.85
CA LYS A 160 11.06 -12.38 -3.17
C LYS A 160 10.24 -11.72 -2.07
N TRP A 161 10.48 -10.44 -1.74
CA TRP A 161 9.77 -9.78 -0.66
C TRP A 161 8.30 -9.51 -0.98
N SER A 162 7.96 -9.31 -2.26
CA SER A 162 6.59 -9.08 -2.70
C SER A 162 6.21 -9.96 -3.87
N ALA A 163 5.09 -10.69 -3.75
CA ALA A 163 4.37 -11.32 -4.86
C ALA A 163 3.10 -10.54 -5.25
N GLY A 164 3.09 -9.21 -4.92
CA GLY A 164 1.97 -8.29 -5.10
C GLY A 164 1.55 -7.55 -3.81
N CYS A 165 2.16 -7.88 -2.66
CA CYS A 165 1.96 -7.17 -1.39
C CYS A 165 2.54 -5.76 -1.43
N GLN A 166 2.06 -4.91 -0.50
CA GLN A 166 2.60 -3.59 -0.23
C GLN A 166 3.77 -3.74 0.76
N VAL A 167 5.01 -3.47 0.34
CA VAL A 167 6.19 -3.85 1.14
C VAL A 167 7.08 -2.66 1.44
N PHE A 168 7.34 -2.42 2.73
CA PHE A 168 8.24 -1.39 3.19
C PHE A 168 9.70 -1.73 2.87
N LYS A 169 10.45 -0.72 2.42
CA LYS A 169 11.87 -0.82 2.08
C LYS A 169 12.73 -1.00 3.32
N LYS A 170 12.40 -0.30 4.42
CA LYS A 170 13.13 -0.26 5.69
C LYS A 170 12.29 -0.82 6.82
N VAL A 171 12.91 -1.55 7.72
CA VAL A 171 12.25 -2.10 8.90
C VAL A 171 11.89 -1.02 9.91
N GLU A 172 12.71 0.03 10.04
CA GLU A 172 12.44 1.16 10.95
C GLU A 172 11.17 1.90 10.53
N ASP A 173 11.01 2.18 9.23
CA ASP A 173 9.82 2.81 8.65
C ASP A 173 8.57 1.95 8.89
N TYR A 174 8.72 0.63 8.72
CA TYR A 174 7.66 -0.31 8.98
C TYR A 174 7.26 -0.37 10.47
N ASN A 175 8.22 -0.36 11.38
CA ASN A 175 7.93 -0.38 12.81
C ASN A 175 7.20 0.89 13.22
N GLU A 176 7.63 2.08 12.77
CA GLU A 176 6.91 3.34 12.99
C GLU A 176 5.47 3.27 12.47
N PHE A 177 5.27 2.72 11.26
CA PHE A 177 3.94 2.53 10.69
C PHE A 177 3.08 1.59 11.55
N MET A 178 3.62 0.47 12.02
CA MET A 178 2.87 -0.49 12.85
C MET A 178 2.53 0.08 14.22
N ASP A 179 3.40 0.86 14.85
CA ASP A 179 3.12 1.54 16.14
C ASP A 179 1.91 2.50 15.99
N ILE A 180 1.82 3.20 14.85
CA ILE A 180 0.66 4.05 14.52
C ILE A 180 -0.60 3.19 14.36
N CYS A 181 -0.51 2.06 13.64
CA CYS A 181 -1.63 1.14 13.44
C CYS A 181 -2.11 0.50 14.76
N GLU A 182 -1.20 0.11 15.63
CA GLU A 182 -1.54 -0.44 16.95
C GLU A 182 -2.29 0.58 17.80
N THR A 183 -1.79 1.82 17.85
CA THR A 183 -2.48 2.93 18.54
C THR A 183 -3.86 3.18 17.96
N ALA A 184 -3.98 3.20 16.62
CA ALA A 184 -5.27 3.35 15.94
C ALA A 184 -6.21 2.18 16.24
N SER A 185 -5.70 0.94 16.26
CA SER A 185 -6.48 -0.26 16.59
C SER A 185 -7.06 -0.20 18.00
N TYR A 186 -6.29 0.29 18.96
CA TYR A 186 -6.76 0.46 20.34
C TYR A 186 -7.92 1.45 20.45
N GLN A 187 -7.90 2.53 19.65
CA GLN A 187 -8.93 3.58 19.71
C GLN A 187 -10.15 3.30 18.83
N TRP A 188 -9.94 2.71 17.66
CA TRP A 188 -10.97 2.58 16.60
C TRP A 188 -11.31 1.14 16.24
N GLY A 189 -10.64 0.16 16.86
CA GLY A 189 -10.79 -1.26 16.53
C GLY A 189 -9.84 -1.73 15.43
N ASN A 190 -9.64 -3.04 15.37
CA ASN A 190 -8.69 -3.69 14.46
C ASN A 190 -9.28 -3.88 13.05
N SER A 191 -9.55 -2.76 12.37
CA SER A 191 -10.08 -2.74 11.01
C SER A 191 -9.58 -1.49 10.28
N PHE A 192 -8.86 -1.67 9.17
CA PHE A 192 -8.15 -0.61 8.47
C PHE A 192 -8.58 -0.49 7.03
N THR A 193 -8.67 0.76 6.57
CA THR A 193 -8.89 1.12 5.17
C THR A 193 -7.56 1.44 4.52
N TYR A 194 -7.30 0.86 3.36
CA TYR A 194 -6.15 1.18 2.52
C TYR A 194 -6.62 1.75 1.19
N THR A 195 -6.06 2.88 0.79
CA THR A 195 -6.31 3.53 -0.50
C THR A 195 -5.05 3.41 -1.35
N LEU A 196 -5.12 2.79 -2.51
CA LEU A 196 -4.05 2.79 -3.49
C LEU A 196 -4.40 3.77 -4.61
N LEU A 197 -3.55 4.77 -4.80
CA LEU A 197 -3.61 5.76 -5.88
C LEU A 197 -2.52 5.48 -6.92
N LYS A 198 -2.73 5.95 -8.14
CA LYS A 198 -1.67 6.14 -9.13
C LYS A 198 -1.03 7.52 -8.91
N GLU A 199 0.26 7.68 -9.24
CA GLU A 199 0.90 9.00 -9.21
C GLU A 199 0.16 10.03 -10.11
N SER A 200 -0.47 9.58 -11.21
CA SER A 200 -1.29 10.43 -12.08
C SER A 200 -2.51 11.03 -11.38
N ASP A 201 -3.07 10.35 -10.36
CA ASP A 201 -4.25 10.81 -9.62
C ASP A 201 -3.94 12.05 -8.79
N LEU A 202 -2.66 12.29 -8.49
CA LEU A 202 -2.19 13.49 -7.81
C LEU A 202 -2.41 14.78 -8.66
N ASN A 203 -2.68 14.66 -9.96
CA ASN A 203 -2.96 15.81 -10.82
C ASN A 203 -4.44 16.18 -10.88
N LEU A 204 -5.30 15.50 -10.12
CA LEU A 204 -6.74 15.79 -10.08
C LEU A 204 -7.08 17.09 -9.35
N VAL A 205 -6.11 17.65 -8.59
CA VAL A 205 -6.32 18.86 -7.75
C VAL A 205 -5.29 19.92 -8.07
#